data_01abe03815e731a7a083191b08beca9d
#
_entry.id   01abe03815e731a7a083191b08beca9d
#
_cell.length_a   1.000
_cell.length_b   1.000
_cell.length_c   1.000
_cell.angle_alpha   90.00
_cell.angle_beta   90.00
_cell.angle_gamma   90.00
#
_symmetry.space_group_name_H-M   'P 1'
#
loop_
_entity.id
_entity.type
_entity.pdbx_description
1 polymer ?
#
loop_
_entity_poly.entity_id
_entity_poly.type
_entity_poly.pdbx_seq_one_letter_code
_entity_poly.pdbx_strand_id
1 'polypeptide(L)'
;MLKEIQRVSKFFGADLCGVTDMDERWLYASRIDTRDLSEAPNELPEGMISVIVLGHEMDAKLVATYPSALAGATTGREYSHEASVVMQVAAYIRNLGFEAVASMNDTGLVIPYAVKAGLGEYARNQLVITPEFGPRLRFSKIFTNMPLAHDTPKPKGIKAFCDICTKCADACPVKALPFGAPKVGDSNITAIKGVNNRRWTQKSALAFGPKHQLIARYACGFARLNVISQNYSIRHG
;
A
#
# COMPACT_ATOMS: atom_id res chain seq x y z
N MET A 1 -20.03 14.99 -2.47
CA MET A 1 -19.01 14.36 -3.33
C MET A 1 -18.10 13.38 -2.60
N LEU A 2 -17.36 13.72 -1.51
CA LEU A 2 -16.48 12.74 -0.82
C LEU A 2 -17.22 11.45 -0.43
N LYS A 3 -18.31 11.56 0.33
CA LYS A 3 -19.11 10.38 0.76
C LYS A 3 -19.67 9.58 -0.41
N GLU A 4 -19.94 10.21 -1.52
CA GLU A 4 -20.40 9.56 -2.74
C GLU A 4 -19.30 8.73 -3.38
N ILE A 5 -18.10 9.30 -3.55
CA ILE A 5 -16.93 8.59 -4.07
C ILE A 5 -16.59 7.39 -3.16
N GLN A 6 -16.61 7.58 -1.84
CA GLN A 6 -16.38 6.47 -0.90
C GLN A 6 -17.43 5.36 -1.04
N ARG A 7 -18.72 5.71 -1.23
CA ARG A 7 -19.80 4.74 -1.44
C ARG A 7 -19.66 4.01 -2.78
N VAL A 8 -19.38 4.75 -3.85
CA VAL A 8 -19.19 4.20 -5.21
C VAL A 8 -17.96 3.28 -5.24
N SER A 9 -16.86 3.67 -4.61
CA SER A 9 -15.67 2.82 -4.51
C SER A 9 -15.96 1.49 -3.82
N LYS A 10 -16.73 1.51 -2.72
CA LYS A 10 -17.17 0.29 -2.03
C LYS A 10 -18.14 -0.53 -2.88
N PHE A 11 -19.05 0.12 -3.61
CA PHE A 11 -19.97 -0.56 -4.53
C PHE A 11 -19.23 -1.34 -5.61
N PHE A 12 -18.14 -0.79 -6.15
CA PHE A 12 -17.28 -1.48 -7.12
C PHE A 12 -16.35 -2.52 -6.50
N GLY A 13 -16.24 -2.60 -5.17
CA GLY A 13 -15.52 -3.67 -4.48
C GLY A 13 -14.27 -3.24 -3.71
N ALA A 14 -14.05 -1.95 -3.49
CA ALA A 14 -13.01 -1.51 -2.56
C ALA A 14 -13.45 -1.72 -1.10
N ASP A 15 -12.59 -2.30 -0.27
CA ASP A 15 -12.84 -2.46 1.16
C ASP A 15 -12.63 -1.16 1.93
N LEU A 16 -11.61 -0.41 1.55
CA LEU A 16 -11.30 0.91 2.10
C LEU A 16 -11.20 1.97 1.00
N CYS A 17 -11.61 3.18 1.33
CA CYS A 17 -11.47 4.34 0.46
C CYS A 17 -11.17 5.58 1.31
N GLY A 18 -10.09 6.27 0.97
CA GLY A 18 -9.71 7.55 1.55
C GLY A 18 -9.25 8.53 0.48
N VAL A 19 -9.33 9.82 0.78
CA VAL A 19 -8.98 10.89 -0.17
C VAL A 19 -7.98 11.84 0.47
N THR A 20 -6.97 12.22 -0.30
CA THR A 20 -5.96 13.20 0.13
C THR A 20 -5.59 14.13 -1.02
N ASP A 21 -4.90 15.22 -0.72
CA ASP A 21 -4.29 16.08 -1.72
C ASP A 21 -3.11 15.37 -2.42
N MET A 22 -2.87 15.80 -3.65
CA MET A 22 -1.72 15.35 -4.42
C MET A 22 -0.41 15.90 -3.83
N ASP A 23 0.66 15.11 -3.91
CA ASP A 23 2.01 15.51 -3.54
C ASP A 23 2.98 15.00 -4.62
N GLU A 24 3.54 15.93 -5.40
CA GLU A 24 4.42 15.61 -6.54
C GLU A 24 5.70 14.88 -6.12
N ARG A 25 6.15 15.06 -4.87
CA ARG A 25 7.34 14.36 -4.34
C ARG A 25 7.18 12.84 -4.32
N TRP A 26 5.97 12.34 -4.41
CA TRP A 26 5.66 10.91 -4.38
C TRP A 26 5.40 10.32 -5.77
N LEU A 27 5.50 11.13 -6.82
CA LEU A 27 5.46 10.64 -8.20
C LEU A 27 6.82 10.06 -8.60
N TYR A 28 6.78 9.05 -9.45
CA TYR A 28 7.98 8.56 -10.09
C TYR A 28 8.41 9.51 -11.20
N ALA A 29 9.72 9.69 -11.37
CA ALA A 29 10.25 10.54 -12.43
C ALA A 29 10.02 9.94 -13.82
N SER A 30 9.99 8.61 -13.92
CA SER A 30 9.81 7.89 -15.18
C SER A 30 8.98 6.63 -14.98
N ARG A 31 8.48 6.12 -16.09
CA ARG A 31 7.86 4.80 -16.21
C ARG A 31 8.67 3.94 -17.18
N ILE A 32 8.69 2.64 -16.93
CA ILE A 32 9.37 1.66 -17.79
C ILE A 32 8.28 0.78 -18.45
N ASP A 33 8.28 0.69 -19.76
CA ASP A 33 7.51 -0.33 -20.48
C ASP A 33 8.19 -1.69 -20.28
N THR A 34 7.48 -2.64 -19.69
CA THR A 34 8.03 -3.96 -19.37
C THR A 34 8.21 -4.86 -20.58
N ARG A 35 7.70 -4.47 -21.74
CA ARG A 35 7.81 -5.25 -22.99
C ARG A 35 9.13 -5.02 -23.70
N ASP A 36 9.60 -3.79 -23.74
CA ASP A 36 10.82 -3.40 -24.46
C ASP A 36 11.86 -2.69 -23.57
N LEU A 37 11.56 -2.53 -22.28
CA LEU A 37 12.37 -1.82 -21.29
C LEU A 37 12.63 -0.36 -21.65
N SER A 38 11.82 0.23 -22.53
CA SER A 38 11.90 1.66 -22.84
C SER A 38 11.46 2.49 -21.64
N GLU A 39 12.16 3.60 -21.42
CA GLU A 39 11.86 4.56 -20.37
C GLU A 39 11.17 5.78 -20.99
N ALA A 40 10.07 6.22 -20.38
CA ALA A 40 9.34 7.41 -20.76
C ALA A 40 9.04 8.28 -19.52
N PRO A 41 8.90 9.60 -19.68
CA PRO A 41 8.45 10.45 -18.59
C PRO A 41 7.14 9.96 -17.98
N ASN A 42 7.02 10.09 -16.69
CA ASN A 42 5.80 9.75 -15.97
C ASN A 42 4.93 11.00 -15.85
N GLU A 43 4.14 11.25 -16.88
CA GLU A 43 3.31 12.45 -17.01
C GLU A 43 1.89 12.16 -16.52
N LEU A 44 1.38 13.07 -15.70
CA LEU A 44 -0.04 13.17 -15.36
C LEU A 44 -0.63 14.39 -16.06
N PRO A 45 -1.93 14.36 -16.40
CA PRO A 45 -2.62 15.56 -16.86
C PRO A 45 -2.46 16.70 -15.86
N GLU A 46 -2.42 17.93 -16.38
CA GLU A 46 -2.34 19.12 -15.53
C GLU A 46 -3.58 19.28 -14.63
N GLY A 47 -3.40 19.95 -13.49
CA GLY A 47 -4.49 20.28 -12.59
C GLY A 47 -4.97 19.14 -11.70
N MET A 48 -4.23 18.04 -11.58
CA MET A 48 -4.53 16.99 -10.59
C MET A 48 -4.34 17.51 -9.19
N ILE A 49 -5.38 17.52 -8.38
CA ILE A 49 -5.39 18.10 -7.03
C ILE A 49 -5.72 17.09 -5.93
N SER A 50 -6.41 16.01 -6.27
CA SER A 50 -6.86 15.00 -5.30
C SER A 50 -6.37 13.62 -5.68
N VAL A 51 -6.08 12.82 -4.66
CA VAL A 51 -5.73 11.41 -4.80
C VAL A 51 -6.71 10.57 -3.98
N ILE A 52 -7.46 9.70 -4.66
CA ILE A 52 -8.34 8.73 -4.06
C ILE A 52 -7.53 7.45 -3.88
N VAL A 53 -7.44 6.96 -2.65
CA VAL A 53 -6.71 5.72 -2.31
C VAL A 53 -7.73 4.64 -1.99
N LEU A 54 -7.64 3.52 -2.69
CA LEU A 54 -8.49 2.35 -2.50
C LEU A 54 -7.68 1.24 -1.83
N GLY A 55 -8.26 0.58 -0.85
CA GLY A 55 -7.67 -0.59 -0.20
C GLY A 55 -8.50 -1.84 -0.48
N HIS A 56 -7.80 -2.95 -0.78
CA HIS A 56 -8.41 -4.24 -1.15
C HIS A 56 -7.86 -5.33 -0.23
N GLU A 57 -8.75 -6.04 0.49
CA GLU A 57 -8.36 -7.07 1.44
C GLU A 57 -7.92 -8.35 0.73
N MET A 58 -6.78 -8.87 1.13
CA MET A 58 -6.39 -10.25 0.81
C MET A 58 -6.94 -11.21 1.85
N ASP A 59 -7.56 -12.32 1.43
CA ASP A 59 -8.13 -13.31 2.33
C ASP A 59 -7.13 -13.79 3.38
N ALA A 60 -7.50 -13.65 4.64
CA ALA A 60 -6.62 -13.94 5.79
C ALA A 60 -6.21 -15.42 5.86
N LYS A 61 -7.14 -16.34 5.55
CA LYS A 61 -6.90 -17.78 5.63
C LYS A 61 -5.96 -18.24 4.52
N LEU A 62 -6.16 -17.69 3.31
CA LEU A 62 -5.34 -18.04 2.15
C LEU A 62 -3.93 -17.45 2.26
N VAL A 63 -3.80 -16.21 2.71
CA VAL A 63 -2.49 -15.59 3.00
C VAL A 63 -1.75 -16.35 4.10
N ALA A 64 -2.44 -16.86 5.13
CA ALA A 64 -1.83 -17.62 6.22
C ALA A 64 -1.23 -18.98 5.77
N THR A 65 -1.54 -19.46 4.57
CA THR A 65 -0.95 -20.70 4.02
C THR A 65 0.49 -20.51 3.54
N TYR A 66 1.03 -19.30 3.62
CA TYR A 66 2.42 -19.05 3.22
C TYR A 66 3.41 -19.97 3.97
N PRO A 67 4.41 -20.54 3.29
CA PRO A 67 4.83 -20.35 1.89
C PRO A 67 4.19 -21.37 0.92
N SER A 68 3.03 -21.10 0.44
CA SER A 68 2.33 -22.00 -0.51
C SER A 68 2.00 -21.29 -1.83
N ALA A 69 1.76 -22.08 -2.89
CA ALA A 69 1.26 -21.56 -4.16
C ALA A 69 -0.11 -20.85 -3.98
N LEU A 70 -0.92 -21.30 -3.01
CA LEU A 70 -2.22 -20.72 -2.71
C LEU A 70 -2.10 -19.30 -2.16
N ALA A 71 -1.13 -19.03 -1.28
CA ALA A 71 -0.84 -17.68 -0.82
C ALA A 71 -0.39 -16.77 -1.96
N GLY A 72 0.42 -17.28 -2.89
CA GLY A 72 0.82 -16.58 -4.11
C GLY A 72 -0.37 -16.28 -5.02
N ALA A 73 -1.25 -17.25 -5.24
CA ALA A 73 -2.46 -17.11 -6.03
C ALA A 73 -3.42 -16.08 -5.43
N THR A 74 -3.54 -16.03 -4.10
CA THR A 74 -4.34 -15.01 -3.39
C THR A 74 -3.85 -13.60 -3.71
N THR A 75 -2.54 -13.37 -3.67
CA THR A 75 -1.95 -12.08 -4.05
C THR A 75 -2.22 -11.74 -5.52
N GLY A 76 -2.06 -12.72 -6.44
CA GLY A 76 -2.33 -12.53 -7.87
C GLY A 76 -3.80 -12.22 -8.16
N ARG A 77 -4.72 -12.92 -7.50
CA ARG A 77 -6.16 -12.64 -7.58
C ARG A 77 -6.46 -11.19 -7.18
N GLU A 78 -5.86 -10.74 -6.08
CA GLU A 78 -6.11 -9.40 -5.57
C GLU A 78 -5.55 -8.30 -6.47
N TYR A 79 -4.44 -8.53 -7.16
CA TYR A 79 -3.97 -7.63 -8.22
C TYR A 79 -5.00 -7.46 -9.34
N SER A 80 -5.65 -8.55 -9.77
CA SER A 80 -6.68 -8.52 -10.81
C SER A 80 -7.94 -7.79 -10.33
N HIS A 81 -8.35 -8.03 -9.09
CA HIS A 81 -9.48 -7.35 -8.47
C HIS A 81 -9.23 -5.85 -8.32
N GLU A 82 -8.11 -5.47 -7.74
CA GLU A 82 -7.62 -4.09 -7.58
C GLU A 82 -7.64 -3.33 -8.92
N ALA A 83 -7.10 -3.95 -10.00
CA ALA A 83 -7.09 -3.36 -11.33
C ALA A 83 -8.51 -3.09 -11.86
N SER A 84 -9.42 -4.05 -11.70
CA SER A 84 -10.81 -3.91 -12.11
C SER A 84 -11.50 -2.77 -11.38
N VAL A 85 -11.37 -2.72 -10.06
CA VAL A 85 -12.05 -1.71 -9.23
C VAL A 85 -11.52 -0.30 -9.50
N VAL A 86 -10.19 -0.13 -9.55
CA VAL A 86 -9.59 1.20 -9.76
C VAL A 86 -9.97 1.78 -11.14
N MET A 87 -10.07 0.93 -12.16
CA MET A 87 -10.48 1.34 -13.51
C MET A 87 -11.97 1.75 -13.56
N GLN A 88 -12.84 1.00 -12.86
CA GLN A 88 -14.28 1.31 -12.80
C GLN A 88 -14.53 2.63 -12.05
N VAL A 89 -13.88 2.86 -10.91
CA VAL A 89 -14.01 4.11 -10.16
C VAL A 89 -13.48 5.29 -10.98
N ALA A 90 -12.33 5.14 -11.66
CA ALA A 90 -11.80 6.18 -12.52
C ALA A 90 -12.73 6.47 -13.72
N ALA A 91 -13.34 5.44 -14.30
CA ALA A 91 -14.33 5.62 -15.38
C ALA A 91 -15.59 6.36 -14.88
N TYR A 92 -16.06 6.04 -13.67
CA TYR A 92 -17.16 6.77 -13.03
C TYR A 92 -16.84 8.27 -12.90
N ILE A 93 -15.64 8.61 -12.41
CA ILE A 93 -15.20 10.01 -12.24
C ILE A 93 -15.13 10.73 -13.58
N ARG A 94 -14.60 10.07 -14.62
CA ARG A 94 -14.56 10.64 -15.97
C ARG A 94 -15.96 10.90 -16.53
N ASN A 95 -16.93 10.01 -16.27
CA ASN A 95 -18.33 10.20 -16.67
C ASN A 95 -19.03 11.37 -15.94
N LEU A 96 -18.48 11.81 -14.80
CA LEU A 96 -18.92 13.03 -14.12
C LEU A 96 -18.29 14.32 -14.71
N GLY A 97 -17.43 14.20 -15.73
CA GLY A 97 -16.77 15.32 -16.40
C GLY A 97 -15.43 15.74 -15.82
N PHE A 98 -14.82 14.92 -14.95
CA PHE A 98 -13.51 15.18 -14.39
C PHE A 98 -12.43 14.29 -15.01
N GLU A 99 -11.18 14.75 -15.01
CA GLU A 99 -10.04 13.92 -15.35
C GLU A 99 -9.77 12.91 -14.21
N ALA A 100 -9.45 11.67 -14.58
CA ALA A 100 -9.11 10.64 -13.63
C ALA A 100 -8.13 9.62 -14.22
N VAL A 101 -6.98 9.45 -13.58
CA VAL A 101 -5.92 8.50 -13.94
C VAL A 101 -5.86 7.40 -12.90
N ALA A 102 -6.25 6.19 -13.30
CA ALA A 102 -6.13 4.99 -12.47
C ALA A 102 -4.67 4.54 -12.41
N SER A 103 -4.19 4.21 -11.23
CA SER A 103 -2.82 3.76 -10.99
C SER A 103 -2.78 2.72 -9.89
N MET A 104 -2.02 1.67 -10.13
CA MET A 104 -1.73 0.62 -9.14
C MET A 104 -0.35 0.85 -8.52
N ASN A 105 0.67 0.11 -8.96
CA ASN A 105 2.06 0.26 -8.50
C ASN A 105 2.89 1.22 -9.37
N ASP A 106 2.33 1.67 -10.45
CA ASP A 106 2.87 2.64 -11.38
C ASP A 106 2.59 4.09 -10.92
N THR A 107 3.09 5.07 -11.65
CA THR A 107 2.84 6.52 -11.51
C THR A 107 3.44 7.13 -10.24
N GLY A 108 3.31 6.50 -9.09
CA GLY A 108 3.83 7.04 -7.81
C GLY A 108 3.65 6.12 -6.62
N LEU A 109 4.21 6.53 -5.49
CA LEU A 109 4.17 5.80 -4.22
C LEU A 109 2.77 5.81 -3.62
N VAL A 110 2.18 4.64 -3.37
CA VAL A 110 0.85 4.54 -2.76
C VAL A 110 0.89 4.62 -1.23
N ILE A 111 1.95 4.13 -0.61
CA ILE A 111 2.07 4.06 0.86
C ILE A 111 1.91 5.42 1.55
N PRO A 112 2.62 6.50 1.15
CA PRO A 112 2.45 7.80 1.77
C PRO A 112 1.05 8.37 1.55
N TYR A 113 0.44 8.16 0.38
CA TYR A 113 -0.95 8.56 0.13
C TYR A 113 -1.94 7.83 1.04
N ALA A 114 -1.78 6.51 1.25
CA ALA A 114 -2.66 5.73 2.13
C ALA A 114 -2.58 6.21 3.59
N VAL A 115 -1.38 6.55 4.07
CA VAL A 115 -1.19 7.13 5.41
C VAL A 115 -1.81 8.53 5.49
N LYS A 116 -1.59 9.39 4.50
CA LYS A 116 -2.11 10.75 4.45
C LYS A 116 -3.63 10.78 4.34
N ALA A 117 -4.22 9.83 3.61
CA ALA A 117 -5.67 9.61 3.53
C ALA A 117 -6.28 8.97 4.80
N GLY A 118 -5.48 8.75 5.85
CA GLY A 118 -5.97 8.24 7.13
C GLY A 118 -6.38 6.77 7.15
N LEU A 119 -6.02 5.99 6.14
CA LEU A 119 -6.38 4.57 6.06
C LEU A 119 -5.63 3.70 7.07
N GLY A 120 -4.40 4.08 7.42
CA GLY A 120 -3.59 3.35 8.36
C GLY A 120 -2.31 4.09 8.72
N GLU A 121 -1.39 3.40 9.38
CA GLU A 121 -0.08 3.93 9.76
C GLU A 121 1.07 3.10 9.19
N TYR A 122 2.18 3.78 8.91
CA TYR A 122 3.39 3.15 8.40
C TYR A 122 4.08 2.33 9.48
N ALA A 123 4.26 1.05 9.23
CA ALA A 123 4.73 0.08 10.20
C ALA A 123 6.20 -0.32 10.00
N ARG A 124 6.75 -1.11 10.96
CA ARG A 124 8.12 -1.65 10.91
C ARG A 124 8.42 -2.44 9.65
N ASN A 125 7.45 -3.16 9.12
CA ASN A 125 7.56 -3.95 7.90
C ASN A 125 7.46 -3.12 6.60
N GLN A 126 7.41 -1.80 6.71
CA GLN A 126 7.28 -0.84 5.60
C GLN A 126 5.96 -0.96 4.81
N LEU A 127 4.96 -1.55 5.41
CA LEU A 127 3.59 -1.57 4.89
C LEU A 127 2.72 -0.60 5.68
N VAL A 128 1.58 -0.23 5.10
CA VAL A 128 0.50 0.39 5.86
C VAL A 128 -0.24 -0.71 6.62
N ILE A 129 -0.36 -0.53 7.93
CA ILE A 129 -1.22 -1.37 8.75
C ILE A 129 -2.50 -0.58 9.04
N THR A 130 -3.63 -1.19 8.73
CA THR A 130 -4.96 -0.62 9.01
C THR A 130 -5.59 -1.31 10.23
N PRO A 131 -6.48 -0.65 10.97
CA PRO A 131 -7.18 -1.27 12.09
C PRO A 131 -8.05 -2.44 11.66
N GLU A 132 -8.68 -2.32 10.50
CA GLU A 132 -9.68 -3.27 10.00
C GLU A 132 -9.06 -4.57 9.49
N PHE A 133 -7.99 -4.44 8.69
CA PHE A 133 -7.42 -5.56 7.93
C PHE A 133 -5.96 -5.84 8.26
N GLY A 134 -5.36 -5.07 9.16
CA GLY A 134 -3.93 -5.16 9.45
C GLY A 134 -3.11 -4.84 8.20
N PRO A 135 -2.05 -5.64 7.91
CA PRO A 135 -1.20 -5.44 6.73
C PRO A 135 -1.70 -6.15 5.47
N ARG A 136 -2.86 -6.81 5.51
CA ARG A 136 -3.39 -7.67 4.45
C ARG A 136 -4.14 -6.90 3.37
N LEU A 137 -3.60 -5.76 2.95
CA LEU A 137 -4.20 -4.89 1.96
C LEU A 137 -3.27 -4.66 0.78
N ARG A 138 -3.90 -4.58 -0.37
CA ARG A 138 -3.34 -3.95 -1.54
C ARG A 138 -3.94 -2.57 -1.68
N PHE A 139 -3.15 -1.63 -2.19
CA PHE A 139 -3.60 -0.27 -2.39
C PHE A 139 -3.43 0.15 -3.84
N SER A 140 -4.50 0.68 -4.41
CA SER A 140 -4.49 1.43 -5.66
C SER A 140 -4.83 2.89 -5.42
N LYS A 141 -4.62 3.72 -6.43
CA LYS A 141 -4.88 5.15 -6.34
C LYS A 141 -5.43 5.70 -7.65
N ILE A 142 -6.19 6.78 -7.55
CA ILE A 142 -6.72 7.54 -8.68
C ILE A 142 -6.31 8.98 -8.48
N PHE A 143 -5.58 9.53 -9.43
CA PHE A 143 -5.29 10.95 -9.50
C PHE A 143 -6.42 11.64 -10.24
N THR A 144 -6.91 12.77 -9.73
CA THR A 144 -8.05 13.49 -10.34
C THR A 144 -8.01 14.99 -10.08
N ASN A 145 -8.56 15.76 -11.02
CA ASN A 145 -8.81 17.18 -10.83
C ASN A 145 -10.14 17.46 -10.13
N MET A 146 -10.88 16.41 -9.74
CA MET A 146 -12.13 16.54 -9.00
C MET A 146 -11.88 17.20 -7.63
N PRO A 147 -12.57 18.32 -7.29
CA PRO A 147 -12.41 18.97 -6.00
C PRO A 147 -13.10 18.18 -4.90
N LEU A 148 -12.33 17.38 -4.18
CA LEU A 148 -12.80 16.55 -3.09
C LEU A 148 -12.35 17.12 -1.74
N ALA A 149 -13.17 16.97 -0.71
CA ALA A 149 -12.70 17.17 0.66
C ALA A 149 -11.71 16.04 1.01
N HIS A 150 -10.62 16.40 1.67
CA HIS A 150 -9.57 15.46 2.03
C HIS A 150 -9.81 14.87 3.42
N ASP A 151 -9.55 13.59 3.55
CA ASP A 151 -9.52 12.92 4.85
C ASP A 151 -8.26 13.34 5.63
N THR A 152 -8.35 13.35 6.93
CA THR A 152 -7.24 13.72 7.81
C THR A 152 -6.70 12.48 8.51
N PRO A 153 -5.37 12.25 8.49
CA PRO A 153 -4.77 11.14 9.23
C PRO A 153 -5.04 11.28 10.72
N LYS A 154 -5.51 10.20 11.33
CA LYS A 154 -5.73 10.12 12.78
C LYS A 154 -4.81 9.05 13.35
N PRO A 155 -4.03 9.36 14.38
CA PRO A 155 -3.20 8.35 15.05
C PRO A 155 -4.07 7.19 15.55
N LYS A 156 -3.68 5.97 15.20
CA LYS A 156 -4.37 4.72 15.57
C LYS A 156 -3.54 3.90 16.56
N GLY A 157 -2.38 4.41 16.97
CA GLY A 157 -1.47 3.77 17.90
C GLY A 157 -0.61 2.66 17.29
N ILE A 158 -0.75 2.37 16.00
CA ILE A 158 -0.03 1.29 15.32
C ILE A 158 1.47 1.60 15.27
N LYS A 159 1.84 2.84 14.97
CA LYS A 159 3.25 3.25 14.95
C LYS A 159 3.89 3.09 16.33
N ALA A 160 3.23 3.58 17.39
CA ALA A 160 3.70 3.45 18.76
C ALA A 160 3.84 1.96 19.17
N PHE A 161 2.88 1.12 18.79
CA PHE A 161 2.98 -0.32 18.99
C PHE A 161 4.16 -0.94 18.24
N CYS A 162 4.43 -0.52 17.00
CA CYS A 162 5.57 -0.99 16.22
C CYS A 162 6.93 -0.60 16.80
N ASP A 163 7.00 0.43 17.64
CA ASP A 163 8.25 0.84 18.28
C ASP A 163 8.72 -0.18 19.30
N ILE A 164 7.81 -0.89 19.97
CA ILE A 164 8.09 -1.95 20.93
C ILE A 164 7.92 -3.37 20.35
N CYS A 165 7.17 -3.53 19.25
CA CYS A 165 6.89 -4.83 18.64
C CYS A 165 7.94 -5.18 17.57
N THR A 166 8.50 -6.41 17.68
CA THR A 166 9.50 -6.94 16.73
C THR A 166 9.01 -8.15 15.94
N LYS A 167 7.76 -8.57 16.11
CA LYS A 167 7.22 -9.84 15.55
C LYS A 167 7.48 -10.02 14.05
N CYS A 168 7.37 -8.97 13.25
CA CYS A 168 7.63 -9.05 11.81
C CYS A 168 9.13 -9.24 11.50
N ALA A 169 10.04 -8.66 12.30
CA ALA A 169 11.48 -8.86 12.19
C ALA A 169 11.88 -10.26 12.65
N ASP A 170 11.29 -10.75 13.74
CA ASP A 170 11.52 -12.10 14.27
C ASP A 170 11.07 -13.17 13.28
N ALA A 171 9.90 -12.97 12.66
CA ALA A 171 9.31 -13.90 11.71
C ALA A 171 9.95 -13.85 10.32
N CYS A 172 10.75 -12.83 10.00
CA CYS A 172 11.37 -12.70 8.68
C CYS A 172 12.39 -13.82 8.43
N PRO A 173 12.16 -14.73 7.46
CA PRO A 173 13.04 -15.88 7.24
C PRO A 173 14.45 -15.48 6.82
N VAL A 174 14.60 -14.33 6.18
CA VAL A 174 15.88 -13.78 5.70
C VAL A 174 16.42 -12.65 6.59
N LYS A 175 15.76 -12.38 7.72
CA LYS A 175 16.16 -11.32 8.67
C LYS A 175 16.41 -9.95 8.02
N ALA A 176 15.61 -9.62 7.01
CA ALA A 176 15.74 -8.36 6.27
C ALA A 176 15.19 -7.15 7.04
N LEU A 177 14.24 -7.38 7.95
CA LEU A 177 13.60 -6.32 8.72
C LEU A 177 14.41 -5.97 9.97
N PRO A 178 14.74 -4.69 10.19
CA PRO A 178 15.56 -4.27 11.32
C PRO A 178 14.76 -4.27 12.64
N PHE A 179 15.44 -4.61 13.73
CA PHE A 179 14.89 -4.56 15.08
C PHE A 179 14.92 -3.15 15.68
N GLY A 180 15.87 -2.32 15.25
CA GLY A 180 16.13 -1.00 15.81
C GLY A 180 15.07 0.06 15.48
N ALA A 181 15.32 1.26 15.96
CA ALA A 181 14.53 2.45 15.67
C ALA A 181 14.63 2.84 14.19
N PRO A 182 13.65 3.58 13.65
CA PRO A 182 13.76 4.15 12.32
C PRO A 182 14.93 5.14 12.25
N LYS A 183 15.58 5.22 11.08
CA LYS A 183 16.72 6.12 10.84
C LYS A 183 16.53 6.86 9.53
N VAL A 184 16.95 8.11 9.48
CA VAL A 184 17.12 8.86 8.24
C VAL A 184 18.45 8.42 7.60
N GLY A 185 18.47 8.29 6.30
CA GLY A 185 19.69 7.91 5.60
C GLY A 185 19.57 8.08 4.08
N ASP A 186 20.55 7.60 3.33
CA ASP A 186 20.55 7.66 1.87
C ASP A 186 19.53 6.75 1.23
N SER A 187 19.16 7.05 -0.01
CA SER A 187 18.26 6.20 -0.78
C SER A 187 18.91 4.83 -1.05
N ASN A 188 18.07 3.81 -1.08
CA ASN A 188 18.39 2.49 -1.58
C ASN A 188 17.16 1.92 -2.29
N ILE A 189 17.22 0.69 -2.82
CA ILE A 189 16.11 0.05 -3.52
C ILE A 189 14.82 -0.07 -2.68
N THR A 190 14.89 0.08 -1.36
CA THR A 190 13.76 -0.08 -0.45
C THR A 190 13.38 1.18 0.31
N ALA A 191 14.13 2.28 0.13
CA ALA A 191 13.92 3.49 0.91
C ALA A 191 14.38 4.75 0.17
N ILE A 192 13.61 5.80 0.28
CA ILE A 192 13.89 7.12 -0.29
C ILE A 192 14.84 7.90 0.65
N LYS A 193 15.75 8.67 0.07
CA LYS A 193 16.65 9.56 0.82
C LYS A 193 15.86 10.56 1.66
N GLY A 194 16.33 10.80 2.87
CA GLY A 194 15.74 11.79 3.78
C GLY A 194 14.49 11.32 4.52
N VAL A 195 13.92 10.17 4.18
CA VAL A 195 12.77 9.61 4.89
C VAL A 195 13.23 8.84 6.13
N ASN A 196 12.60 9.15 7.26
CA ASN A 196 12.84 8.43 8.52
C ASN A 196 12.07 7.11 8.53
N ASN A 197 12.76 6.01 8.26
CA ASN A 197 12.15 4.68 8.21
C ASN A 197 13.08 3.57 8.75
N ARG A 198 12.54 2.36 8.87
CA ARG A 198 13.28 1.13 9.17
C ARG A 198 13.66 0.45 7.86
N ARG A 199 14.87 0.69 7.40
CA ARG A 199 15.35 0.21 6.10
C ARG A 199 15.63 -1.28 6.10
N TRP A 200 15.19 -1.95 5.04
CA TRP A 200 15.51 -3.35 4.82
C TRP A 200 16.99 -3.53 4.46
N THR A 201 17.56 -4.65 4.85
CA THR A 201 18.88 -5.05 4.37
C THR A 201 18.72 -5.68 2.97
N GLN A 202 19.26 -5.00 1.98
CA GLN A 202 19.10 -5.34 0.56
C GLN A 202 19.59 -6.77 0.22
N LYS A 203 20.76 -7.15 0.75
CA LYS A 203 21.35 -8.48 0.50
C LYS A 203 20.45 -9.62 0.93
N SER A 204 19.77 -9.49 2.08
CA SER A 204 18.90 -10.52 2.60
C SER A 204 17.56 -10.62 1.83
N ALA A 205 17.03 -9.49 1.36
CA ALA A 205 15.79 -9.49 0.58
C ALA A 205 15.98 -10.10 -0.82
N LEU A 206 17.15 -9.89 -1.44
CA LEU A 206 17.50 -10.45 -2.77
C LEU A 206 17.88 -11.94 -2.71
N ALA A 207 18.37 -12.46 -1.58
CA ALA A 207 18.77 -13.85 -1.42
C ALA A 207 17.61 -14.84 -1.60
N PHE A 208 16.36 -14.40 -1.48
CA PHE A 208 15.17 -15.22 -1.70
C PHE A 208 14.82 -15.45 -3.19
N GLY A 209 15.59 -14.84 -4.12
CA GLY A 209 15.46 -15.01 -5.57
C GLY A 209 14.27 -14.29 -6.20
N PRO A 210 14.31 -14.06 -7.53
CA PRO A 210 13.30 -13.24 -8.22
C PRO A 210 11.88 -13.82 -8.18
N LYS A 211 11.74 -15.16 -8.08
CA LYS A 211 10.42 -15.83 -7.97
C LYS A 211 9.77 -15.64 -6.58
N HIS A 212 10.54 -15.31 -5.57
CA HIS A 212 10.07 -15.18 -4.18
C HIS A 212 10.11 -13.74 -3.65
N GLN A 213 10.63 -12.77 -4.41
CA GLN A 213 10.74 -11.38 -3.95
C GLN A 213 9.39 -10.74 -3.61
N LEU A 214 8.37 -10.97 -4.43
CA LEU A 214 7.00 -10.53 -4.13
C LEU A 214 6.45 -11.25 -2.90
N ILE A 215 6.71 -12.54 -2.79
CA ILE A 215 6.21 -13.40 -1.72
C ILE A 215 6.93 -13.09 -0.40
N ALA A 216 8.25 -12.87 -0.40
CA ALA A 216 9.01 -12.52 0.80
C ALA A 216 8.62 -11.15 1.37
N ARG A 217 8.36 -10.15 0.53
CA ARG A 217 7.82 -8.86 0.98
C ARG A 217 6.51 -9.00 1.74
N TYR A 218 5.65 -9.91 1.29
CA TYR A 218 4.35 -10.14 1.91
C TYR A 218 4.44 -11.13 3.08
N ALA A 219 5.22 -12.19 2.97
CA ALA A 219 5.31 -13.23 3.98
C ALA A 219 5.94 -12.77 5.29
N CYS A 220 6.99 -11.98 5.25
CA CYS A 220 7.57 -11.38 6.47
C CYS A 220 6.57 -10.48 7.20
N GLY A 221 5.59 -9.93 6.48
CA GLY A 221 4.49 -9.14 7.06
C GLY A 221 3.29 -9.98 7.49
N PHE A 222 3.00 -11.10 6.82
CA PHE A 222 1.69 -11.77 6.92
C PHE A 222 1.67 -13.01 7.82
N ALA A 223 2.73 -13.83 7.86
CA ALA A 223 2.69 -15.15 8.49
C ALA A 223 2.40 -15.13 10.00
N ARG A 224 2.59 -14.01 10.69
CA ARG A 224 2.29 -13.87 12.14
C ARG A 224 1.49 -12.63 12.54
N LEU A 225 1.11 -11.75 11.60
CA LEU A 225 0.31 -10.57 11.93
C LEU A 225 -1.18 -10.89 12.12
N ASN A 226 -1.66 -12.08 11.73
CA ASN A 226 -2.96 -12.60 12.17
C ASN A 226 -3.11 -12.60 13.70
N VAL A 227 -2.02 -12.75 14.45
CA VAL A 227 -2.03 -12.67 15.92
C VAL A 227 -2.21 -11.22 16.41
N ILE A 228 -1.74 -10.23 15.63
CA ILE A 228 -1.86 -8.81 16.02
C ILE A 228 -3.29 -8.30 15.77
N SER A 229 -3.91 -8.65 14.63
CA SER A 229 -5.30 -8.25 14.34
C SER A 229 -6.30 -8.89 15.31
N GLN A 230 -6.11 -10.15 15.67
CA GLN A 230 -6.94 -10.82 16.67
C GLN A 230 -6.77 -10.22 18.07
N ASN A 231 -5.53 -9.88 18.49
CA ASN A 231 -5.29 -9.29 19.79
C ASN A 231 -5.69 -7.80 19.88
N TYR A 232 -5.73 -7.08 18.75
CA TYR A 232 -6.17 -5.70 18.71
C TYR A 232 -7.70 -5.58 18.73
N SER A 233 -8.39 -6.52 18.08
CA SER A 233 -9.87 -6.60 18.10
C SER A 233 -10.42 -6.95 19.51
N ILE A 234 -9.68 -7.73 20.31
CA ILE A 234 -10.11 -8.18 21.63
C ILE A 234 -9.98 -7.08 22.71
N ARG A 235 -9.17 -6.02 22.47
CA ARG A 235 -8.96 -4.95 23.48
C ARG A 235 -9.80 -3.69 23.29
N HIS A 236 -10.61 -3.62 22.24
CA HIS A 236 -11.47 -2.47 21.93
C HIS A 236 -12.92 -2.86 21.62
N GLY A 237 -13.34 -4.06 22.03
CA GLY A 237 -14.74 -4.50 22.10
C GLY A 237 -15.32 -4.30 23.48
#